data_87c6f2024ff057c8dac4bb4ca37bfb72
#
_entry.id   87c6f2024ff057c8dac4bb4ca37bfb72
#
_cell.length_a   1.000
_cell.length_b   1.000
_cell.length_c   1.000
_cell.angle_alpha   90.00
_cell.angle_beta   90.00
_cell.angle_gamma   90.00
#
_symmetry.space_group_name_H-M   'P 1'
#
loop_
_entity.id
_entity.type
_entity.pdbx_description
1 polymer ?
#
loop_
_entity_poly.entity_id
_entity_poly.type
_entity_poly.pdbx_seq_one_letter_code
_entity_poly.pdbx_strand_id
1 'polypeptide(L)'
;GDWSEDRLVPDCIRSWSKNKTVVIRNPNSTRPWQHVMEAISGYLTLGAKIKKNAFLHGEVFNFGPNNRSNYKVISLVKQMQNSWKKIKWIKSKGSKDRLESKLLKINSNKAKKILNWRCILNFNETASFVSKWYETYFNGRIDMYEFTSGQIKSYLNISKKN
;
A
#
# COMPACT_ATOMS: atom_id res chain seq x y z
N GLY A 1 -10.05 5.68 -1.72
CA GLY A 1 -9.51 4.46 -2.30
C GLY A 1 -8.99 4.67 -3.71
N ASP A 2 -8.15 3.79 -4.16
CA ASP A 2 -7.71 3.75 -5.56
C ASP A 2 -8.72 2.93 -6.37
N TRP A 3 -9.11 3.43 -7.55
CA TRP A 3 -10.06 2.79 -8.44
C TRP A 3 -9.49 2.56 -9.84
N SER A 4 -8.18 2.72 -10.02
CA SER A 4 -7.50 2.53 -11.29
C SER A 4 -7.65 1.09 -11.78
N GLU A 5 -7.83 0.92 -13.08
CA GLU A 5 -7.86 -0.38 -13.75
C GLU A 5 -6.45 -0.98 -13.83
N ASP A 6 -6.39 -2.29 -14.01
CA ASP A 6 -5.14 -3.07 -14.07
C ASP A 6 -4.22 -2.93 -12.84
N ARG A 7 -4.83 -2.61 -11.68
CA ARG A 7 -4.17 -2.59 -10.38
C ARG A 7 -4.71 -3.72 -9.50
N LEU A 8 -3.79 -4.46 -8.87
CA LEU A 8 -4.15 -5.66 -8.10
C LEU A 8 -5.26 -5.39 -7.07
N VAL A 9 -5.08 -4.41 -6.19
CA VAL A 9 -6.03 -4.16 -5.10
C VAL A 9 -7.39 -3.69 -5.63
N PRO A 10 -7.49 -2.64 -6.48
CA PRO A 10 -8.77 -2.23 -7.06
C PRO A 10 -9.48 -3.36 -7.82
N ASP A 11 -8.74 -4.17 -8.59
CA ASP A 11 -9.33 -5.28 -9.36
C ASP A 11 -9.87 -6.38 -8.44
N CYS A 12 -9.13 -6.71 -7.38
CA CYS A 12 -9.59 -7.62 -6.34
C CYS A 12 -10.89 -7.10 -5.71
N ILE A 13 -10.89 -5.86 -5.26
CA ILE A 13 -12.03 -5.24 -4.58
C ILE A 13 -13.26 -5.17 -5.49
N ARG A 14 -13.12 -4.74 -6.75
CA ARG A 14 -14.23 -4.72 -7.73
C ARG A 14 -14.82 -6.10 -7.97
N SER A 15 -13.99 -7.14 -7.99
CA SER A 15 -14.45 -8.52 -8.17
C SER A 15 -15.16 -9.04 -6.93
N TRP A 16 -14.59 -8.83 -5.75
CA TRP A 16 -15.14 -9.33 -4.49
C TRP A 16 -16.43 -8.63 -4.06
N SER A 17 -16.55 -7.33 -4.32
CA SER A 17 -17.80 -6.60 -4.06
C SER A 17 -18.99 -7.15 -4.84
N LYS A 18 -18.71 -7.76 -6.00
CA LYS A 18 -19.71 -8.44 -6.86
C LYS A 18 -19.76 -9.96 -6.62
N ASN A 19 -19.15 -10.49 -5.54
CA ASN A 19 -19.01 -11.93 -5.26
C ASN A 19 -18.32 -12.73 -6.40
N LYS A 20 -17.50 -12.08 -7.22
CA LYS A 20 -16.80 -12.71 -8.33
C LYS A 20 -15.41 -13.18 -7.89
N THR A 21 -14.93 -14.24 -8.56
CA THR A 21 -13.56 -14.75 -8.40
C THR A 21 -12.58 -13.85 -9.16
N VAL A 22 -11.48 -13.45 -8.53
CA VAL A 22 -10.42 -12.69 -9.18
C VAL A 22 -9.38 -13.62 -9.80
N VAL A 23 -8.89 -13.26 -10.99
CA VAL A 23 -7.81 -14.00 -11.68
C VAL A 23 -6.48 -13.29 -11.39
N ILE A 24 -5.57 -13.97 -10.70
CA ILE A 24 -4.24 -13.43 -10.39
C ILE A 24 -3.21 -14.02 -11.36
N ARG A 25 -2.58 -13.14 -12.12
CA ARG A 25 -1.60 -13.54 -13.16
C ARG A 25 -0.32 -14.07 -12.52
N ASN A 26 0.33 -13.29 -11.67
CA ASN A 26 1.66 -13.59 -11.08
C ASN A 26 1.62 -13.60 -9.54
N PRO A 27 1.02 -14.63 -8.89
CA PRO A 27 0.84 -14.65 -7.42
C PRO A 27 2.16 -14.70 -6.64
N ASN A 28 3.23 -15.20 -7.26
CA ASN A 28 4.55 -15.35 -6.65
C ASN A 28 5.48 -14.14 -6.83
N SER A 29 5.13 -13.18 -7.68
CA SER A 29 5.90 -11.94 -7.82
C SER A 29 5.88 -11.16 -6.52
N THR A 30 7.00 -10.52 -6.18
CA THR A 30 7.12 -9.70 -4.98
C THR A 30 7.00 -8.22 -5.33
N ARG A 31 6.37 -7.46 -4.43
CA ARG A 31 6.19 -6.01 -4.59
C ARG A 31 6.47 -5.29 -3.26
N PRO A 32 6.98 -4.07 -3.32
CA PRO A 32 7.18 -3.22 -2.16
C PRO A 32 5.85 -2.60 -1.71
N TRP A 33 5.01 -3.41 -1.06
CA TRP A 33 3.69 -2.96 -0.60
C TRP A 33 3.81 -1.84 0.42
N GLN A 34 3.13 -0.74 0.15
CA GLN A 34 3.16 0.46 0.97
C GLN A 34 1.79 1.14 0.96
N HIS A 35 1.37 1.66 2.11
CA HIS A 35 0.16 2.47 2.19
C HIS A 35 0.43 3.87 1.62
N VAL A 36 -0.57 4.48 1.00
CA VAL A 36 -0.44 5.83 0.41
C VAL A 36 -0.02 6.89 1.43
N MET A 37 -0.46 6.77 2.68
CA MET A 37 -0.08 7.70 3.76
C MET A 37 1.44 7.74 3.99
N GLU A 38 2.16 6.65 3.74
CA GLU A 38 3.62 6.61 3.85
C GLU A 38 4.29 7.52 2.81
N ALA A 39 3.86 7.42 1.55
CA ALA A 39 4.37 8.29 0.50
C ALA A 39 4.03 9.77 0.77
N ILE A 40 2.79 10.03 1.17
CA ILE A 40 2.33 11.39 1.53
C ILE A 40 3.15 11.93 2.70
N SER A 41 3.39 11.15 3.75
CA SER A 41 4.22 11.56 4.89
C SER A 41 5.65 11.90 4.45
N GLY A 42 6.18 11.14 3.49
CA GLY A 42 7.48 11.40 2.88
C GLY A 42 7.53 12.74 2.14
N TYR A 43 6.52 13.01 1.32
CA TYR A 43 6.41 14.29 0.60
C TYR A 43 6.27 15.48 1.54
N LEU A 44 5.44 15.37 2.56
CA LEU A 44 5.28 16.44 3.56
C LEU A 44 6.57 16.66 4.35
N THR A 45 7.27 15.59 4.72
CA THR A 45 8.57 15.67 5.41
C THR A 45 9.62 16.36 4.52
N LEU A 46 9.70 15.99 3.25
CA LEU A 46 10.61 16.61 2.28
C LEU A 46 10.27 18.10 2.12
N GLY A 47 9.00 18.45 1.89
CA GLY A 47 8.55 19.83 1.74
C GLY A 47 8.90 20.71 2.95
N ALA A 48 8.68 20.20 4.15
CA ALA A 48 9.04 20.92 5.40
C ALA A 48 10.54 21.13 5.54
N LYS A 49 11.37 20.17 5.07
CA LYS A 49 12.84 20.27 5.15
C LYS A 49 13.44 21.12 4.05
N ILE A 50 12.91 21.09 2.84
CA ILE A 50 13.36 21.96 1.72
C ILE A 50 13.26 23.43 2.14
N LYS A 51 12.17 23.82 2.80
CA LYS A 51 12.01 25.21 3.30
C LYS A 51 13.15 25.66 4.23
N LYS A 52 13.80 24.73 4.92
CA LYS A 52 14.85 25.03 5.92
C LYS A 52 16.27 24.73 5.42
N ASN A 53 16.42 24.03 4.30
CA ASN A 53 17.71 23.57 3.81
C ASN A 53 17.78 23.60 2.27
N ALA A 54 18.44 24.63 1.76
CA ALA A 54 18.60 24.85 0.31
C ALA A 54 19.35 23.72 -0.40
N PHE A 55 20.22 22.97 0.30
CA PHE A 55 20.93 21.82 -0.28
C PHE A 55 20.02 20.67 -0.71
N LEU A 56 18.76 20.67 -0.29
CA LEU A 56 17.78 19.67 -0.71
C LEU A 56 17.09 20.02 -2.04
N HIS A 57 17.31 21.22 -2.58
CA HIS A 57 16.72 21.62 -3.86
C HIS A 57 17.33 20.78 -4.99
N GLY A 58 16.49 20.19 -5.82
CA GLY A 58 16.90 19.32 -6.91
C GLY A 58 17.30 17.89 -6.50
N GLU A 59 17.32 17.58 -5.19
CA GLU A 59 17.65 16.25 -4.70
C GLU A 59 16.50 15.27 -4.89
N VAL A 60 16.83 14.05 -5.36
CA VAL A 60 15.86 12.99 -5.61
C VAL A 60 15.79 12.04 -4.42
N PHE A 61 14.58 11.72 -3.99
CA PHE A 61 14.29 10.79 -2.90
C PHE A 61 13.31 9.69 -3.30
N ASN A 62 13.56 8.47 -2.85
CA ASN A 62 12.61 7.38 -2.91
C ASN A 62 11.97 7.17 -1.53
N PHE A 63 10.66 7.02 -1.51
CA PHE A 63 9.88 6.68 -0.33
C PHE A 63 9.29 5.28 -0.51
N GLY A 64 9.85 4.30 0.16
CA GLY A 64 9.45 2.90 0.04
C GLY A 64 9.40 2.20 1.39
N PRO A 65 8.78 1.00 1.45
CA PRO A 65 8.70 0.23 2.68
C PRO A 65 10.10 -0.24 3.11
N ASN A 66 10.21 -0.70 4.35
CA ASN A 66 11.46 -1.28 4.84
C ASN A 66 11.89 -2.45 3.94
N ASN A 67 13.21 -2.63 3.74
CA ASN A 67 13.79 -3.66 2.86
C ASN A 67 13.32 -5.10 3.16
N ARG A 68 12.84 -5.37 4.38
CA ARG A 68 12.26 -6.66 4.79
C ARG A 68 10.79 -6.82 4.40
N SER A 69 10.13 -5.79 3.88
CA SER A 69 8.69 -5.75 3.57
C SER A 69 8.35 -6.10 2.12
N ASN A 70 9.16 -6.95 1.49
CA ASN A 70 8.94 -7.36 0.10
C ASN A 70 8.15 -8.68 0.07
N TYR A 71 6.82 -8.57 0.04
CA TYR A 71 5.91 -9.71 0.11
C TYR A 71 5.35 -10.07 -1.26
N LYS A 72 5.04 -11.37 -1.44
CA LYS A 72 4.39 -11.87 -2.65
C LYS A 72 3.00 -11.26 -2.83
N VAL A 73 2.57 -11.14 -4.08
CA VAL A 73 1.20 -10.75 -4.44
C VAL A 73 0.17 -11.57 -3.67
N ILE A 74 0.35 -12.90 -3.64
CA ILE A 74 -0.58 -13.79 -2.93
C ILE A 74 -0.62 -13.55 -1.42
N SER A 75 0.48 -13.09 -0.82
CA SER A 75 0.52 -12.78 0.61
C SER A 75 -0.38 -11.59 0.93
N LEU A 76 -0.40 -10.57 0.06
CA LEU A 76 -1.31 -9.43 0.23
C LEU A 76 -2.77 -9.87 0.12
N VAL A 77 -3.11 -10.65 -0.90
CA VAL A 77 -4.46 -11.17 -1.10
C VAL A 77 -4.94 -11.97 0.10
N LYS A 78 -4.11 -12.88 0.63
CA LYS A 78 -4.42 -13.66 1.84
C LYS A 78 -4.59 -12.76 3.06
N GLN A 79 -3.77 -11.74 3.22
CA GLN A 79 -3.89 -10.82 4.35
C GLN A 79 -5.19 -9.99 4.28
N MET A 80 -5.61 -9.60 3.09
CA MET A 80 -6.89 -8.91 2.88
C MET A 80 -8.10 -9.79 3.20
N GLN A 81 -7.97 -11.13 3.12
CA GLN A 81 -9.03 -12.08 3.51
C GLN A 81 -9.44 -11.98 4.99
N ASN A 82 -8.55 -11.53 5.85
CA ASN A 82 -8.86 -11.34 7.27
C ASN A 82 -9.96 -10.30 7.51
N SER A 83 -10.07 -9.31 6.64
CA SER A 83 -11.10 -8.27 6.68
C SER A 83 -12.28 -8.57 5.74
N TRP A 84 -12.03 -9.22 4.62
CA TRP A 84 -13.04 -9.49 3.59
C TRP A 84 -13.31 -10.97 3.43
N LYS A 85 -14.28 -11.52 4.14
CA LYS A 85 -14.54 -12.98 4.25
C LYS A 85 -14.94 -13.69 2.95
N LYS A 86 -15.35 -12.98 1.91
CA LYS A 86 -15.85 -13.56 0.64
C LYS A 86 -14.81 -13.57 -0.48
N ILE A 87 -13.53 -13.60 -0.15
CA ILE A 87 -12.46 -13.56 -1.14
C ILE A 87 -12.32 -14.88 -1.88
N LYS A 88 -12.51 -14.85 -3.18
CA LYS A 88 -12.21 -15.96 -4.09
C LYS A 88 -11.18 -15.51 -5.11
N TRP A 89 -10.16 -16.30 -5.33
CA TRP A 89 -9.16 -16.05 -6.36
C TRP A 89 -8.70 -17.36 -7.00
N ILE A 90 -8.27 -17.28 -8.26
CA ILE A 90 -7.64 -18.37 -9.01
C ILE A 90 -6.37 -17.85 -9.65
N LYS A 91 -5.42 -18.76 -9.88
CA LYS A 91 -4.25 -18.46 -10.70
C LYS A 91 -4.64 -18.50 -12.17
N SER A 92 -4.16 -17.54 -12.97
CA SER A 92 -4.32 -17.55 -14.42
C SER A 92 -3.71 -18.83 -15.01
N LYS A 93 -4.46 -19.53 -15.86
CA LYS A 93 -3.97 -20.64 -16.65
C LYS A 93 -3.32 -20.04 -17.92
N GLY A 94 -2.02 -20.27 -18.13
CA GLY A 94 -1.38 -20.00 -19.45
C GLY A 94 -0.88 -18.58 -19.68
N SER A 95 -0.72 -17.73 -18.70
CA SER A 95 0.14 -16.57 -18.90
C SER A 95 1.58 -17.05 -19.00
N LYS A 96 2.07 -17.24 -20.26
CA LYS A 96 3.52 -17.15 -20.52
C LYS A 96 3.96 -15.90 -19.78
N ASP A 97 4.96 -16.04 -18.89
CA ASP A 97 5.53 -14.95 -18.12
C ASP A 97 5.78 -13.76 -19.08
N ARG A 98 4.81 -12.83 -19.16
CA ARG A 98 5.16 -11.51 -19.67
C ARG A 98 6.27 -11.04 -18.77
N LEU A 99 7.30 -10.42 -19.32
CA LEU A 99 8.53 -9.95 -18.66
C LEU A 99 8.22 -8.95 -17.50
N GLU A 100 7.36 -9.35 -16.60
CA GLU A 100 7.07 -8.62 -15.39
C GLU A 100 8.17 -8.94 -14.40
N SER A 101 8.85 -7.91 -13.91
CA SER A 101 9.92 -8.07 -12.92
C SER A 101 9.43 -8.95 -11.75
N LYS A 102 10.10 -10.10 -11.55
CA LYS A 102 9.81 -11.02 -10.43
C LYS A 102 10.07 -10.37 -9.09
N LEU A 103 11.03 -9.44 -9.06
CA LEU A 103 11.46 -8.72 -7.87
C LEU A 103 11.50 -7.22 -8.15
N LEU A 104 10.71 -6.46 -7.43
CA LEU A 104 10.76 -5.00 -7.42
C LEU A 104 11.05 -4.54 -5.99
N LYS A 105 12.13 -3.77 -5.80
CA LYS A 105 12.52 -3.17 -4.51
C LYS A 105 12.70 -1.68 -4.66
N ILE A 106 12.41 -0.95 -3.60
CA ILE A 106 12.66 0.50 -3.49
C ILE A 106 13.65 0.71 -2.36
N ASN A 107 14.75 1.41 -2.66
CA ASN A 107 15.74 1.78 -1.66
C ASN A 107 15.44 3.19 -1.14
N SER A 108 15.03 3.29 0.11
CA SER A 108 14.72 4.55 0.81
C SER A 108 15.79 4.99 1.82
N ASN A 109 17.01 4.43 1.74
CA ASN A 109 18.09 4.76 2.69
C ASN A 109 18.45 6.24 2.69
N LYS A 110 18.41 6.91 1.53
CA LYS A 110 18.67 8.36 1.42
C LYS A 110 17.62 9.16 2.19
N ALA A 111 16.33 8.84 2.01
CA ALA A 111 15.25 9.47 2.76
C ALA A 111 15.42 9.26 4.28
N LYS A 112 15.79 8.05 4.69
CA LYS A 112 16.05 7.74 6.10
C LYS A 112 17.21 8.56 6.67
N LYS A 113 18.35 8.64 5.97
CA LYS A 113 19.56 9.33 6.45
C LYS A 113 19.39 10.85 6.47
N ILE A 114 18.87 11.44 5.39
CA ILE A 114 18.84 12.89 5.18
C ILE A 114 17.55 13.50 5.75
N LEU A 115 16.40 12.85 5.52
CA LEU A 115 15.12 13.37 5.94
C LEU A 115 14.68 12.83 7.30
N ASN A 116 15.39 11.86 7.89
CA ASN A 116 14.94 11.09 9.05
C ASN A 116 13.52 10.52 8.84
N TRP A 117 13.18 10.20 7.58
CA TRP A 117 11.91 9.59 7.23
C TRP A 117 12.06 8.06 7.15
N ARG A 118 11.06 7.36 7.66
CA ARG A 118 10.95 5.90 7.54
C ARG A 118 9.49 5.49 7.40
N CYS A 119 9.27 4.39 6.72
CA CYS A 119 7.97 3.74 6.66
C CYS A 119 7.59 3.22 8.06
N ILE A 120 6.39 3.53 8.51
CA ILE A 120 5.90 3.27 9.87
C ILE A 120 5.08 1.98 9.90
N LEU A 121 4.13 1.83 8.97
CA LEU A 121 3.26 0.67 8.92
C LEU A 121 4.03 -0.57 8.46
N ASN A 122 3.84 -1.66 9.18
CA ASN A 122 4.26 -2.97 8.71
C ASN A 122 3.28 -3.51 7.63
N PHE A 123 3.60 -4.67 7.06
CA PHE A 123 2.81 -5.27 5.99
C PHE A 123 1.35 -5.57 6.40
N ASN A 124 1.16 -6.11 7.60
CA ASN A 124 -0.17 -6.48 8.09
C ASN A 124 -1.02 -5.24 8.36
N GLU A 125 -0.43 -4.20 8.93
CA GLU A 125 -1.08 -2.91 9.14
C GLU A 125 -1.46 -2.27 7.81
N THR A 126 -0.54 -2.24 6.83
CA THR A 126 -0.79 -1.74 5.48
C THR A 126 -1.99 -2.45 4.84
N ALA A 127 -2.02 -3.78 4.84
CA ALA A 127 -3.12 -4.55 4.28
C ALA A 127 -4.44 -4.31 5.04
N SER A 128 -4.37 -4.20 6.37
CA SER A 128 -5.55 -3.94 7.22
C SER A 128 -6.15 -2.55 6.95
N PHE A 129 -5.33 -1.50 6.87
CA PHE A 129 -5.80 -0.15 6.56
C PHE A 129 -6.54 -0.10 5.23
N VAL A 130 -5.95 -0.70 4.19
CA VAL A 130 -6.54 -0.76 2.85
C VAL A 130 -7.84 -1.57 2.87
N SER A 131 -7.81 -2.78 3.42
CA SER A 131 -8.99 -3.68 3.42
C SER A 131 -10.16 -3.08 4.16
N LYS A 132 -9.93 -2.52 5.35
CA LYS A 132 -10.98 -1.88 6.16
C LYS A 132 -11.59 -0.67 5.46
N TRP A 133 -10.78 0.11 4.73
CA TRP A 133 -11.30 1.24 3.98
C TRP A 133 -12.31 0.80 2.93
N TYR A 134 -11.97 -0.19 2.12
CA TYR A 134 -12.88 -0.71 1.09
C TYR A 134 -14.08 -1.45 1.68
N GLU A 135 -13.89 -2.22 2.75
CA GLU A 135 -14.98 -2.89 3.46
C GLU A 135 -16.00 -1.87 3.97
N THR A 136 -15.55 -0.80 4.61
CA THR A 136 -16.42 0.28 5.09
C THR A 136 -17.14 0.97 3.94
N TYR A 137 -16.44 1.26 2.84
CA TYR A 137 -17.03 1.88 1.65
C TYR A 137 -18.20 1.05 1.08
N PHE A 138 -18.04 -0.27 0.94
CA PHE A 138 -19.08 -1.13 0.40
C PHE A 138 -20.19 -1.46 1.40
N ASN A 139 -19.95 -1.32 2.69
CA ASN A 139 -20.99 -1.46 3.71
C ASN A 139 -21.91 -0.23 3.77
N GLY A 140 -21.48 0.92 3.31
CA GLY A 140 -22.29 2.14 3.14
C GLY A 140 -22.90 2.73 4.41
N ARG A 141 -22.39 2.35 5.60
CA ARG A 141 -22.98 2.72 6.90
C ARG A 141 -22.31 3.90 7.59
N ILE A 142 -21.14 4.30 7.09
CA ILE A 142 -20.30 5.32 7.71
C ILE A 142 -19.89 6.33 6.64
N ASP A 143 -19.86 7.60 6.99
CA ASP A 143 -19.30 8.64 6.13
C ASP A 143 -17.81 8.36 5.87
N MET A 144 -17.43 8.29 4.60
CA MET A 144 -16.06 7.93 4.21
C MET A 144 -15.03 9.02 4.51
N TYR A 145 -15.46 10.28 4.64
CA TYR A 145 -14.60 11.36 5.10
C TYR A 145 -14.24 11.16 6.59
N GLU A 146 -15.23 10.87 7.42
CA GLU A 146 -15.00 10.58 8.84
C GLU A 146 -14.13 9.35 9.05
N PHE A 147 -14.42 8.27 8.31
CA PHE A 147 -13.63 7.05 8.37
C PHE A 147 -12.18 7.28 7.97
N THR A 148 -11.95 7.99 6.85
CA THR A 148 -10.60 8.30 6.35
C THR A 148 -9.86 9.20 7.33
N SER A 149 -10.54 10.21 7.89
CA SER A 149 -9.97 11.08 8.93
C SER A 149 -9.56 10.28 10.18
N GLY A 150 -10.36 9.29 10.57
CA GLY A 150 -10.04 8.35 11.64
C GLY A 150 -8.79 7.51 11.34
N GLN A 151 -8.66 7.02 10.11
CA GLN A 151 -7.46 6.30 9.68
C GLN A 151 -6.21 7.19 9.71
N ILE A 152 -6.30 8.45 9.26
CA ILE A 152 -5.19 9.41 9.33
C ILE A 152 -4.77 9.64 10.81
N LYS A 153 -5.74 9.86 11.70
CA LYS A 153 -5.46 10.01 13.14
C LYS A 153 -4.76 8.76 13.71
N SER A 154 -5.23 7.57 13.33
CA SER A 154 -4.63 6.29 13.76
C SER A 154 -3.19 6.15 13.25
N TYR A 155 -2.93 6.49 11.99
CA TYR A 155 -1.59 6.52 11.40
C TYR A 155 -0.65 7.48 12.17
N LEU A 156 -1.11 8.70 12.44
CA LEU A 156 -0.33 9.69 13.20
C LEU A 156 -0.03 9.22 14.63
N ASN A 157 -0.95 8.51 15.27
CA ASN A 157 -0.71 7.95 16.61
C ASN A 157 0.34 6.82 16.57
N ILE A 158 0.33 5.97 15.55
CA ILE A 158 1.37 4.95 15.35
C ILE A 158 2.72 5.63 15.13
N SER A 159 2.75 6.73 14.35
CA SER A 159 3.98 7.45 14.04
C SER A 159 4.66 8.09 15.27
N LYS A 160 3.87 8.47 16.26
CA LYS A 160 4.39 9.07 17.52
C LYS A 160 5.03 8.04 18.46
N LYS A 161 4.69 6.75 18.28
CA LYS A 161 5.20 5.66 19.14
C LYS A 161 6.49 5.03 18.60
N ASN A 162 6.85 5.31 17.35
CA ASN A 162 8.02 4.81 16.63
C ASN A 162 9.07 5.89 16.38
#